data_9eb02d333d4608ccb0442bd90f551019
#
_entry.id   9eb02d333d4608ccb0442bd90f551019
#
_cell.length_a   1.000
_cell.length_b   1.000
_cell.length_c   1.000
_cell.angle_alpha   90.00
_cell.angle_beta   90.00
_cell.angle_gamma   90.00
#
_symmetry.space_group_name_H-M   'P 1'
#
loop_
_entity.id
_entity.type
_entity.pdbx_description
1 polymer ?
#
loop_
_entity_poly.entity_id
_entity_poly.type
_entity_poly.pdbx_seq_one_letter_code
_entity_poly.pdbx_strand_id
1 'polypeptide(L)'
;MSTDTNEFNDNVLNKWQIELDYCLKNYKHDKEYFNLDCLRNALWQVIALMQLDNDLRDCLVDEICNELSLDRNILLSDNYKPHSVLTLFNGGVLDVYADAIVNAANCALAGGGGVDGAIHNAAGIELNEACMKLHGCRTGDAKVTSAFNIKSSNYIIHTVGPVYQHCADDPLLLASCYKRSLDEALKLNLTSIGFCGISTGVYGYPLLEACTIARDSIKEWIKFHPNNTMNIYLCCFSKKEIDAYKQVLS
;
A
#
# COMPACT_ATOMS: atom_id res chain seq x y z
N MET A 1 15.97 -30.46 11.01
CA MET A 1 15.68 -29.56 9.87
C MET A 1 14.19 -29.48 9.53
N SER A 2 13.27 -29.58 10.50
CA SER A 2 11.81 -29.54 10.25
C SER A 2 11.07 -28.46 11.07
N THR A 3 11.79 -27.63 11.81
CA THR A 3 11.20 -26.55 12.62
C THR A 3 11.07 -25.22 11.89
N ASP A 4 11.99 -24.91 10.96
CA ASP A 4 11.99 -23.62 10.25
C ASP A 4 10.86 -23.45 9.21
N THR A 5 10.38 -24.55 8.63
CA THR A 5 9.31 -24.47 7.61
C THR A 5 7.93 -24.27 8.21
N ASN A 6 7.66 -24.78 9.41
CA ASN A 6 6.39 -24.58 10.10
C ASN A 6 6.28 -23.14 10.64
N GLU A 7 7.32 -22.63 11.26
CA GLU A 7 7.35 -21.26 11.79
C GLU A 7 7.23 -20.18 10.68
N PHE A 8 7.83 -20.44 9.51
CA PHE A 8 7.68 -19.59 8.33
C PHE A 8 6.24 -19.61 7.78
N ASN A 9 5.62 -20.79 7.68
CA ASN A 9 4.24 -20.92 7.21
C ASN A 9 3.24 -20.29 8.18
N ASP A 10 3.43 -20.43 9.49
CA ASP A 10 2.57 -19.85 10.51
C ASP A 10 2.64 -18.30 10.50
N ASN A 11 3.83 -17.74 10.29
CA ASN A 11 4.00 -16.28 10.16
C ASN A 11 3.35 -15.72 8.88
N VAL A 12 3.46 -16.43 7.77
CA VAL A 12 2.85 -16.03 6.49
C VAL A 12 1.32 -16.13 6.57
N LEU A 13 0.80 -17.19 7.16
CA LEU A 13 -0.64 -17.38 7.35
C LEU A 13 -1.21 -16.31 8.27
N ASN A 14 -0.54 -16.03 9.40
CA ASN A 14 -0.98 -14.98 10.34
C ASN A 14 -1.04 -13.60 9.67
N LYS A 15 -0.06 -13.29 8.80
CA LYS A 15 -0.06 -12.06 8.00
C LYS A 15 -1.33 -11.94 7.14
N TRP A 16 -1.67 -12.98 6.38
CA TRP A 16 -2.83 -12.95 5.49
C TRP A 16 -4.16 -12.93 6.24
N GLN A 17 -4.22 -13.55 7.40
CA GLN A 17 -5.38 -13.45 8.28
C GLN A 17 -5.59 -12.01 8.74
N ILE A 18 -4.52 -11.33 9.16
CA ILE A 18 -4.58 -9.93 9.56
C ILE A 18 -4.98 -9.03 8.37
N GLU A 19 -4.44 -9.28 7.17
CA GLU A 19 -4.83 -8.53 5.97
C GLU A 19 -6.29 -8.77 5.57
N LEU A 20 -6.77 -10.00 5.68
CA LEU A 20 -8.19 -10.33 5.45
C LEU A 20 -9.10 -9.62 6.44
N ASP A 21 -8.80 -9.70 7.75
CA ASP A 21 -9.56 -9.03 8.80
C ASP A 21 -9.57 -7.50 8.60
N TYR A 22 -8.44 -6.95 8.18
CA TYR A 22 -8.32 -5.54 7.82
C TYR A 22 -9.20 -5.18 6.62
N CYS A 23 -9.18 -5.98 5.54
CA CYS A 23 -10.02 -5.78 4.37
C CYS A 23 -11.50 -5.89 4.71
N LEU A 24 -11.90 -6.88 5.52
CA LEU A 24 -13.27 -7.07 5.99
C LEU A 24 -13.77 -5.86 6.78
N LYS A 25 -12.98 -5.40 7.73
CA LYS A 25 -13.31 -4.23 8.56
C LYS A 25 -13.50 -2.97 7.71
N ASN A 26 -12.56 -2.70 6.78
CA ASN A 26 -12.63 -1.49 5.96
C ASN A 26 -13.74 -1.57 4.93
N TYR A 27 -13.99 -2.71 4.30
CA TYR A 27 -15.11 -2.90 3.41
C TYR A 27 -16.45 -2.70 4.12
N LYS A 28 -16.58 -3.17 5.36
CA LYS A 28 -17.79 -3.00 6.18
C LYS A 28 -18.06 -1.54 6.54
N HIS A 29 -17.01 -0.79 6.85
CA HIS A 29 -17.13 0.61 7.28
C HIS A 29 -17.19 1.62 6.13
N ASP A 30 -16.59 1.31 5.00
CA ASP A 30 -16.42 2.29 3.91
C ASP A 30 -16.53 1.63 2.52
N LYS A 31 -17.69 1.01 2.24
CA LYS A 31 -17.98 0.37 0.94
C LYS A 31 -17.82 1.29 -0.26
N GLU A 32 -17.88 2.61 -0.05
CA GLU A 32 -17.75 3.61 -1.12
C GLU A 32 -16.29 3.76 -1.59
N TYR A 33 -15.33 3.53 -0.70
CA TYR A 33 -13.90 3.79 -0.98
C TYR A 33 -13.06 2.54 -1.09
N PHE A 34 -13.45 1.49 -0.35
CA PHE A 34 -12.66 0.27 -0.30
C PHE A 34 -13.02 -0.67 -1.47
N ASN A 35 -12.04 -0.95 -2.31
CA ASN A 35 -12.24 -1.81 -3.49
C ASN A 35 -12.44 -3.27 -3.05
N LEU A 36 -13.54 -3.87 -3.52
CA LEU A 36 -13.87 -5.28 -3.24
C LEU A 36 -12.76 -6.24 -3.68
N ASP A 37 -12.00 -5.91 -4.73
CA ASP A 37 -10.91 -6.75 -5.21
C ASP A 37 -9.74 -6.85 -4.23
N CYS A 38 -9.56 -5.87 -3.32
CA CYS A 38 -8.61 -6.01 -2.21
C CYS A 38 -9.02 -7.14 -1.28
N LEU A 39 -10.31 -7.20 -0.91
CA LEU A 39 -10.87 -8.28 -0.10
C LEU A 39 -10.76 -9.63 -0.82
N ARG A 40 -11.07 -9.67 -2.10
CA ARG A 40 -10.94 -10.87 -2.94
C ARG A 40 -9.50 -11.38 -2.99
N ASN A 41 -8.53 -10.48 -3.21
CA ASN A 41 -7.11 -10.84 -3.22
C ASN A 41 -6.68 -11.44 -1.88
N ALA A 42 -7.02 -10.80 -0.76
CA ALA A 42 -6.68 -11.28 0.58
C ALA A 42 -7.32 -12.65 0.85
N LEU A 43 -8.61 -12.83 0.53
CA LEU A 43 -9.31 -14.09 0.68
C LEU A 43 -8.69 -15.22 -0.17
N TRP A 44 -8.36 -14.94 -1.43
CA TRP A 44 -7.68 -15.90 -2.30
C TRP A 44 -6.33 -16.35 -1.75
N GLN A 45 -5.56 -15.43 -1.18
CA GLN A 45 -4.27 -15.78 -0.57
C GLN A 45 -4.45 -16.67 0.67
N VAL A 46 -5.42 -16.37 1.52
CA VAL A 46 -5.74 -17.22 2.69
C VAL A 46 -6.13 -18.64 2.23
N ILE A 47 -7.04 -18.76 1.26
CA ILE A 47 -7.49 -20.04 0.72
C ILE A 47 -6.30 -20.85 0.15
N ALA A 48 -5.44 -20.20 -0.64
CA ALA A 48 -4.29 -20.84 -1.26
C ALA A 48 -3.23 -21.32 -0.25
N LEU A 49 -2.94 -20.49 0.77
CA LEU A 49 -1.94 -20.80 1.79
C LEU A 49 -2.41 -21.89 2.76
N MET A 50 -3.68 -21.87 3.14
CA MET A 50 -4.25 -22.88 4.04
C MET A 50 -4.53 -24.19 3.32
N GLN A 51 -4.41 -24.26 1.99
CA GLN A 51 -4.77 -25.41 1.18
C GLN A 51 -6.16 -25.95 1.55
N LEU A 52 -7.10 -25.03 1.78
CA LEU A 52 -8.46 -25.37 2.18
C LEU A 52 -9.09 -26.29 1.13
N ASP A 53 -9.68 -27.38 1.59
CA ASP A 53 -10.58 -28.15 0.75
C ASP A 53 -11.83 -27.34 0.38
N ASN A 54 -12.63 -27.87 -0.54
CA ASN A 54 -13.79 -27.14 -1.05
C ASN A 54 -14.81 -26.82 0.05
N ASP A 55 -14.99 -27.71 1.02
CA ASP A 55 -16.00 -27.55 2.08
C ASP A 55 -15.59 -26.42 3.04
N LEU A 56 -14.34 -26.40 3.49
CA LEU A 56 -13.80 -25.34 4.37
C LEU A 56 -13.74 -23.99 3.67
N ARG A 57 -13.32 -23.98 2.38
CA ARG A 57 -13.33 -22.79 1.55
C ARG A 57 -14.77 -22.21 1.46
N ASP A 58 -15.72 -23.08 1.19
CA ASP A 58 -17.12 -22.70 1.02
C ASP A 58 -17.73 -22.17 2.31
N CYS A 59 -17.42 -22.77 3.47
CA CYS A 59 -17.81 -22.27 4.78
C CYS A 59 -17.24 -20.85 5.03
N LEU A 60 -15.94 -20.62 4.78
CA LEU A 60 -15.31 -19.31 4.98
C LEU A 60 -15.94 -18.24 4.09
N VAL A 61 -16.19 -18.57 2.81
CA VAL A 61 -16.83 -17.64 1.87
C VAL A 61 -18.24 -17.30 2.31
N ASP A 62 -19.03 -18.29 2.73
CA ASP A 62 -20.41 -18.08 3.17
C ASP A 62 -20.46 -17.25 4.46
N GLU A 63 -19.53 -17.44 5.40
CA GLU A 63 -19.41 -16.61 6.62
C GLU A 63 -19.16 -15.14 6.25
N ILE A 64 -18.18 -14.87 5.36
CA ILE A 64 -17.87 -13.52 4.89
C ILE A 64 -19.06 -12.90 4.13
N CYS A 65 -19.71 -13.66 3.25
CA CYS A 65 -20.87 -13.20 2.51
C CYS A 65 -22.02 -12.80 3.45
N ASN A 66 -22.28 -13.60 4.46
CA ASN A 66 -23.31 -13.31 5.47
C ASN A 66 -22.96 -12.05 6.27
N GLU A 67 -21.71 -11.91 6.73
CA GLU A 67 -21.26 -10.75 7.51
C GLU A 67 -21.34 -9.44 6.71
N LEU A 68 -20.99 -9.47 5.42
CA LEU A 68 -20.96 -8.28 4.56
C LEU A 68 -22.24 -8.05 3.75
N SER A 69 -23.20 -8.98 3.82
CA SER A 69 -24.41 -9.00 2.96
C SER A 69 -24.04 -8.93 1.46
N LEU A 70 -23.11 -9.79 1.04
CA LEU A 70 -22.65 -9.92 -0.33
C LEU A 70 -23.19 -11.21 -0.97
N ASP A 71 -23.41 -11.17 -2.29
CA ASP A 71 -23.61 -12.38 -3.08
C ASP A 71 -22.27 -13.14 -3.21
N ARG A 72 -22.32 -14.45 -3.04
CA ARG A 72 -21.16 -15.34 -3.13
C ARG A 72 -20.43 -15.21 -4.47
N ASN A 73 -21.15 -15.10 -5.58
CA ASN A 73 -20.56 -14.94 -6.91
C ASN A 73 -19.83 -13.60 -7.08
N ILE A 74 -20.19 -12.61 -6.27
CA ILE A 74 -19.49 -11.33 -6.22
C ILE A 74 -18.17 -11.47 -5.48
N LEU A 75 -18.12 -12.24 -4.39
CA LEU A 75 -16.92 -12.40 -3.58
C LEU A 75 -15.92 -13.37 -4.21
N LEU A 76 -16.39 -14.54 -4.66
CA LEU A 76 -15.57 -15.58 -5.28
C LEU A 76 -16.27 -16.16 -6.50
N SER A 77 -15.82 -15.76 -7.68
CA SER A 77 -16.17 -16.46 -8.91
C SER A 77 -15.07 -17.46 -9.28
N ASP A 78 -15.43 -18.59 -9.89
CA ASP A 78 -14.47 -19.61 -10.35
C ASP A 78 -13.42 -19.07 -11.33
N ASN A 79 -13.71 -17.93 -11.96
CA ASN A 79 -12.85 -17.26 -12.91
C ASN A 79 -12.03 -16.10 -12.30
N TYR A 80 -12.19 -15.83 -11.00
CA TYR A 80 -11.42 -14.74 -10.38
C TYR A 80 -9.94 -15.10 -10.33
N LYS A 81 -9.10 -14.19 -10.81
CA LYS A 81 -7.65 -14.28 -10.69
C LYS A 81 -7.15 -13.08 -9.91
N PRO A 82 -6.39 -13.29 -8.84
CA PRO A 82 -5.75 -12.19 -8.13
C PRO A 82 -4.94 -11.31 -9.08
N HIS A 83 -5.04 -10.01 -8.90
CA HIS A 83 -4.36 -9.01 -9.72
C HIS A 83 -4.03 -7.78 -8.88
N SER A 84 -3.15 -6.89 -9.37
CA SER A 84 -2.85 -5.65 -8.66
C SER A 84 -4.05 -4.69 -8.68
N VAL A 85 -4.39 -4.16 -7.51
CA VAL A 85 -5.57 -3.30 -7.29
C VAL A 85 -5.14 -1.96 -6.69
N LEU A 86 -5.67 -0.88 -7.24
CA LEU A 86 -5.53 0.47 -6.69
C LEU A 86 -6.78 0.84 -5.88
N THR A 87 -6.60 1.14 -4.61
CA THR A 87 -7.69 1.42 -3.67
C THR A 87 -7.46 2.74 -2.95
N LEU A 88 -8.54 3.51 -2.80
CA LEU A 88 -8.54 4.69 -1.95
C LEU A 88 -8.75 4.28 -0.50
N PHE A 89 -7.90 4.75 0.41
CA PHE A 89 -8.00 4.50 1.84
C PHE A 89 -8.23 5.80 2.60
N ASN A 90 -9.32 5.84 3.37
CA ASN A 90 -9.68 6.99 4.21
C ASN A 90 -8.94 6.92 5.55
N GLY A 91 -7.76 7.47 5.60
CA GLY A 91 -6.87 7.48 6.76
C GLY A 91 -5.44 7.83 6.38
N GLY A 92 -4.59 8.05 7.37
CA GLY A 92 -3.17 8.30 7.16
C GLY A 92 -2.41 7.04 6.79
N VAL A 93 -1.20 7.21 6.28
CA VAL A 93 -0.35 6.08 5.87
C VAL A 93 0.08 5.19 7.06
N LEU A 94 0.01 5.68 8.30
CA LEU A 94 0.26 4.90 9.50
C LEU A 94 -0.96 4.08 9.97
N ASP A 95 -2.14 4.40 9.44
CA ASP A 95 -3.40 3.73 9.78
C ASP A 95 -3.68 2.53 8.84
N VAL A 96 -3.02 2.48 7.67
CA VAL A 96 -3.16 1.37 6.72
C VAL A 96 -2.34 0.17 7.17
N TYR A 97 -2.93 -1.01 7.06
CA TYR A 97 -2.20 -2.27 7.23
C TYR A 97 -1.68 -2.73 5.87
N ALA A 98 -0.36 -2.69 5.67
CA ALA A 98 0.28 -3.06 4.41
C ALA A 98 1.72 -3.56 4.65
N ASP A 99 2.27 -4.36 3.74
CA ASP A 99 3.67 -4.82 3.86
C ASP A 99 4.66 -3.67 3.94
N ALA A 100 4.40 -2.62 3.17
CA ALA A 100 5.19 -1.40 3.19
C ALA A 100 4.31 -0.14 3.20
N ILE A 101 4.82 0.89 3.84
CA ILE A 101 4.30 2.26 3.71
C ILE A 101 5.31 3.13 3.00
N VAL A 102 4.82 4.09 2.22
CA VAL A 102 5.67 5.06 1.52
C VAL A 102 5.78 6.33 2.35
N ASN A 103 7.01 6.75 2.58
CA ASN A 103 7.37 8.00 3.22
C ASN A 103 7.74 9.05 2.17
N ALA A 104 7.10 10.21 2.21
CA ALA A 104 7.50 11.40 1.44
C ALA A 104 8.66 12.11 2.15
N ALA A 105 9.86 11.58 1.91
CA ALA A 105 11.11 11.99 2.56
C ALA A 105 11.76 13.21 1.89
N ASN A 106 12.76 13.78 2.55
CA ASN A 106 13.72 14.73 1.95
C ASN A 106 14.97 14.01 1.41
N CYS A 107 15.76 14.69 0.61
CA CYS A 107 16.97 14.10 -0.02
C CYS A 107 18.00 13.57 0.99
N ALA A 108 18.06 14.13 2.19
CA ALA A 108 19.00 13.69 3.23
C ALA A 108 18.49 12.45 4.00
N LEU A 109 17.19 12.11 3.87
CA LEU A 109 16.50 11.08 4.67
C LEU A 109 16.62 11.32 6.18
N ALA A 110 16.67 12.57 6.59
CA ALA A 110 16.98 12.98 7.97
C ALA A 110 15.75 13.18 8.85
N GLY A 111 14.58 12.78 8.37
CA GLY A 111 13.31 13.14 8.98
C GLY A 111 12.94 14.61 8.69
N GLY A 112 11.76 15.01 9.11
CA GLY A 112 11.26 16.37 8.88
C GLY A 112 9.92 16.60 9.55
N GLY A 113 9.09 17.41 8.91
CA GLY A 113 7.70 17.66 9.34
C GLY A 113 6.68 16.82 8.60
N GLY A 114 5.40 17.01 8.94
CA GLY A 114 4.30 16.32 8.25
C GLY A 114 4.37 14.80 8.38
N VAL A 115 4.11 14.10 7.29
CA VAL A 115 4.10 12.63 7.26
C VAL A 115 5.48 12.04 7.57
N ASP A 116 6.56 12.66 7.08
CA ASP A 116 7.93 12.21 7.34
C ASP A 116 8.26 12.21 8.83
N GLY A 117 7.93 13.30 9.52
CA GLY A 117 8.10 13.37 10.98
C GLY A 117 7.21 12.40 11.74
N ALA A 118 5.98 12.19 11.31
CA ALA A 118 5.07 11.22 11.94
C ALA A 118 5.61 9.79 11.81
N ILE A 119 6.12 9.41 10.64
CA ILE A 119 6.71 8.09 10.39
C ILE A 119 7.99 7.91 11.24
N HIS A 120 8.88 8.89 11.26
CA HIS A 120 10.10 8.82 12.08
C HIS A 120 9.79 8.69 13.58
N ASN A 121 8.79 9.42 14.07
CA ASN A 121 8.34 9.31 15.47
C ASN A 121 7.75 7.94 15.79
N ALA A 122 6.95 7.38 14.87
CA ALA A 122 6.32 6.07 15.05
C ALA A 122 7.31 4.91 14.96
N ALA A 123 8.29 5.00 14.06
CA ALA A 123 9.31 3.97 13.86
C ALA A 123 10.38 3.94 14.98
N GLY A 124 10.69 5.10 15.57
CA GLY A 124 11.70 5.22 16.61
C GLY A 124 13.08 5.64 16.09
N ILE A 125 14.04 5.73 17.01
CA ILE A 125 15.39 6.26 16.73
C ILE A 125 16.18 5.38 15.74
N GLU A 126 15.90 4.09 15.72
CA GLU A 126 16.55 3.12 14.85
C GLU A 126 16.34 3.44 13.37
N LEU A 127 15.21 4.07 13.03
CA LEU A 127 14.97 4.52 11.67
C LEU A 127 15.98 5.58 11.23
N ASN A 128 16.33 6.52 12.11
CA ASN A 128 17.32 7.55 11.81
C ASN A 128 18.68 6.94 11.48
N GLU A 129 19.10 5.93 12.25
CA GLU A 129 20.35 5.22 12.02
C GLU A 129 20.35 4.44 10.71
N ALA A 130 19.21 3.81 10.37
CA ALA A 130 19.04 3.11 9.10
C ALA A 130 19.08 4.08 7.92
N CYS A 131 18.40 5.22 8.01
CA CYS A 131 18.39 6.26 6.98
C CYS A 131 19.79 6.86 6.75
N MET A 132 20.57 7.08 7.79
CA MET A 132 21.96 7.55 7.65
C MET A 132 22.81 6.59 6.81
N LYS A 133 22.64 5.28 6.97
CA LYS A 133 23.37 4.26 6.19
C LYS A 133 22.99 4.24 4.71
N LEU A 134 21.84 4.79 4.33
CA LEU A 134 21.41 4.90 2.94
C LEU A 134 22.11 6.05 2.19
N HIS A 135 22.79 6.96 2.88
CA HIS A 135 23.51 8.10 2.30
C HIS A 135 22.63 8.99 1.41
N GLY A 136 21.41 9.27 1.86
CA GLY A 136 20.44 10.09 1.14
C GLY A 136 19.72 9.37 -0.01
N CYS A 137 18.81 10.10 -0.65
CA CYS A 137 18.03 9.63 -1.79
C CYS A 137 17.83 10.79 -2.78
N ARG A 138 17.91 10.53 -4.08
CA ARG A 138 17.70 11.56 -5.12
C ARG A 138 16.22 11.83 -5.31
N THR A 139 15.87 13.04 -5.74
CA THR A 139 14.50 13.34 -6.19
C THR A 139 14.07 12.39 -7.31
N GLY A 140 12.88 11.84 -7.20
CA GLY A 140 12.34 10.86 -8.14
C GLY A 140 12.78 9.41 -7.87
N ASP A 141 13.61 9.15 -6.85
CA ASP A 141 14.07 7.81 -6.50
C ASP A 141 13.45 7.33 -5.18
N ALA A 142 13.66 6.04 -4.85
CA ALA A 142 13.16 5.41 -3.64
C ALA A 142 14.20 4.50 -3.00
N LYS A 143 14.18 4.40 -1.66
CA LYS A 143 15.03 3.52 -0.86
C LYS A 143 14.23 2.87 0.27
N VAL A 144 14.67 1.72 0.75
CA VAL A 144 13.91 0.92 1.72
C VAL A 144 14.66 0.81 3.04
N THR A 145 13.88 0.85 4.13
CA THR A 145 14.30 0.44 5.49
C THR A 145 13.26 -0.51 6.09
N SER A 146 13.61 -1.16 7.20
CA SER A 146 12.62 -1.77 8.09
C SER A 146 11.70 -0.71 8.69
N ALA A 147 10.50 -1.12 9.11
CA ALA A 147 9.53 -0.21 9.75
C ALA A 147 9.73 -0.10 11.28
N PHE A 148 10.62 -0.89 11.87
CA PHE A 148 10.97 -0.89 13.29
C PHE A 148 9.76 -0.99 14.23
N ASN A 149 9.40 0.09 14.95
CA ASN A 149 8.31 0.07 15.93
C ASN A 149 6.91 0.23 15.30
N ILE A 150 6.80 0.50 13.99
CA ILE A 150 5.51 0.57 13.30
C ILE A 150 4.95 -0.84 13.19
N LYS A 151 3.73 -1.05 13.74
CA LYS A 151 3.09 -2.39 13.81
C LYS A 151 2.23 -2.70 12.59
N SER A 152 1.81 -1.68 11.85
CA SER A 152 0.97 -1.81 10.65
C SER A 152 1.75 -2.16 9.38
N SER A 153 3.10 -2.16 9.44
CA SER A 153 3.95 -2.42 8.28
C SER A 153 5.30 -3.01 8.66
N ASN A 154 5.91 -3.74 7.73
CA ASN A 154 7.24 -4.33 7.90
C ASN A 154 8.35 -3.45 7.32
N TYR A 155 8.02 -2.65 6.29
CA TYR A 155 8.98 -1.81 5.57
C TYR A 155 8.48 -0.38 5.43
N ILE A 156 9.45 0.55 5.33
CA ILE A 156 9.22 1.92 4.90
C ILE A 156 9.98 2.13 3.60
N ILE A 157 9.28 2.60 2.57
CA ILE A 157 9.86 2.99 1.29
C ILE A 157 9.95 4.52 1.28
N HIS A 158 11.16 5.04 1.41
CA HIS A 158 11.44 6.47 1.43
C HIS A 158 11.60 6.96 0.00
N THR A 159 10.68 7.76 -0.50
CA THR A 159 10.79 8.42 -1.81
C THR A 159 10.89 9.93 -1.66
N VAL A 160 11.61 10.56 -2.55
CA VAL A 160 11.83 12.01 -2.52
C VAL A 160 11.12 12.65 -3.69
N GLY A 161 9.99 13.27 -3.41
CA GLY A 161 9.24 14.02 -4.41
C GLY A 161 9.89 15.35 -4.79
N PRO A 162 9.56 15.93 -5.95
CA PRO A 162 10.04 17.25 -6.34
C PRO A 162 9.42 18.36 -5.47
N VAL A 163 10.21 19.39 -5.19
CA VAL A 163 9.67 20.69 -4.80
C VAL A 163 9.06 21.33 -6.05
N TYR A 164 7.78 21.65 -6.00
CA TYR A 164 7.08 22.17 -7.18
C TYR A 164 7.60 23.55 -7.61
N GLN A 165 8.13 23.61 -8.82
CA GLN A 165 8.74 24.82 -9.39
C GLN A 165 8.13 25.21 -10.75
N HIS A 166 7.02 24.56 -11.16
CA HIS A 166 6.40 24.73 -12.48
C HIS A 166 7.34 24.35 -13.65
N CYS A 167 8.29 23.46 -13.42
CA CYS A 167 9.19 23.03 -14.47
C CYS A 167 8.73 21.71 -15.13
N ALA A 168 9.20 21.46 -16.35
CA ALA A 168 8.80 20.30 -17.13
C ALA A 168 9.20 18.95 -16.49
N ASP A 169 10.21 18.95 -15.61
CA ASP A 169 10.70 17.76 -14.94
C ASP A 169 9.84 17.38 -13.70
N ASP A 170 9.10 18.33 -13.11
CA ASP A 170 8.33 18.08 -11.90
C ASP A 170 7.34 16.89 -12.05
N PRO A 171 6.54 16.79 -13.13
CA PRO A 171 5.64 15.67 -13.33
C PRO A 171 6.37 14.33 -13.52
N LEU A 172 7.51 14.34 -14.20
CA LEU A 172 8.32 13.15 -14.47
C LEU A 172 8.95 12.62 -13.17
N LEU A 173 9.48 13.52 -12.34
CA LEU A 173 10.05 13.19 -11.05
C LEU A 173 9.00 12.66 -10.08
N LEU A 174 7.82 13.28 -10.04
CA LEU A 174 6.72 12.80 -9.21
C LEU A 174 6.22 11.42 -9.67
N ALA A 175 6.05 11.22 -10.97
CA ALA A 175 5.69 9.91 -11.53
C ALA A 175 6.74 8.83 -11.21
N SER A 176 8.02 9.20 -11.26
CA SER A 176 9.13 8.31 -10.90
C SER A 176 9.06 7.87 -9.45
N CYS A 177 8.66 8.75 -8.50
CA CYS A 177 8.49 8.38 -7.09
C CYS A 177 7.53 7.20 -6.91
N TYR A 178 6.38 7.23 -7.56
CA TYR A 178 5.39 6.14 -7.49
C TYR A 178 5.94 4.85 -8.10
N LYS A 179 6.47 4.92 -9.32
CA LYS A 179 7.03 3.75 -10.03
C LYS A 179 8.20 3.12 -9.28
N ARG A 180 9.16 3.94 -8.82
CA ARG A 180 10.32 3.45 -8.06
C ARG A 180 9.93 2.83 -6.72
N SER A 181 8.92 3.39 -6.04
CA SER A 181 8.41 2.80 -4.82
C SER A 181 7.77 1.43 -5.05
N LEU A 182 7.01 1.27 -6.14
CA LEU A 182 6.44 -0.02 -6.53
C LEU A 182 7.51 -1.01 -6.96
N ASP A 183 8.57 -0.56 -7.64
CA ASP A 183 9.72 -1.41 -8.02
C ASP A 183 10.46 -1.93 -6.78
N GLU A 184 10.63 -1.09 -5.74
CA GLU A 184 11.24 -1.53 -4.48
C GLU A 184 10.35 -2.55 -3.75
N ALA A 185 9.03 -2.33 -3.72
CA ALA A 185 8.08 -3.29 -3.16
C ALA A 185 8.13 -4.64 -3.92
N LEU A 186 8.19 -4.60 -5.25
CA LEU A 186 8.30 -5.78 -6.09
C LEU A 186 9.59 -6.57 -5.85
N LYS A 187 10.74 -5.91 -5.71
CA LYS A 187 12.03 -6.55 -5.40
C LYS A 187 12.00 -7.33 -4.08
N LEU A 188 11.21 -6.87 -3.14
CA LEU A 188 11.01 -7.51 -1.84
C LEU A 188 9.85 -8.54 -1.85
N ASN A 189 9.23 -8.79 -3.02
CA ASN A 189 8.05 -9.65 -3.17
C ASN A 189 6.90 -9.27 -2.24
N LEU A 190 6.70 -7.96 -2.03
CA LEU A 190 5.60 -7.46 -1.22
C LEU A 190 4.28 -7.54 -2.00
N THR A 191 3.19 -7.70 -1.25
CA THR A 191 1.84 -7.88 -1.80
C THR A 191 0.91 -6.72 -1.46
N SER A 192 1.37 -5.81 -0.60
CA SER A 192 0.61 -4.62 -0.25
C SER A 192 1.53 -3.42 0.02
N ILE A 193 1.07 -2.21 -0.39
CA ILE A 193 1.80 -0.96 -0.22
C ILE A 193 0.83 0.21 0.00
N GLY A 194 1.13 1.05 1.00
CA GLY A 194 0.36 2.27 1.28
C GLY A 194 1.13 3.52 0.90
N PHE A 195 0.53 4.38 0.07
CA PHE A 195 1.11 5.65 -0.35
C PHE A 195 0.49 6.82 0.41
N CYS A 196 1.32 7.70 0.97
CA CYS A 196 0.91 9.04 1.36
C CYS A 196 0.90 10.00 0.15
N GLY A 197 0.38 11.21 0.33
CA GLY A 197 0.51 12.29 -0.65
C GLY A 197 1.97 12.72 -0.81
N ILE A 198 2.56 12.49 -2.00
CA ILE A 198 3.93 12.88 -2.30
C ILE A 198 3.95 14.30 -2.86
N SER A 199 4.82 15.16 -2.34
CA SER A 199 5.01 16.58 -2.72
C SER A 199 3.82 17.50 -2.46
N THR A 200 2.66 17.04 -1.99
CA THR A 200 1.44 17.84 -1.83
C THR A 200 1.39 18.69 -0.55
N GLY A 201 2.34 18.49 0.36
CA GLY A 201 2.52 19.29 1.57
C GLY A 201 3.41 20.53 1.34
N VAL A 202 4.49 20.64 2.11
CA VAL A 202 5.43 21.78 2.06
C VAL A 202 6.14 21.94 0.71
N TYR A 203 6.18 20.89 -0.12
CA TYR A 203 6.75 20.95 -1.48
C TYR A 203 5.79 21.57 -2.50
N GLY A 204 4.55 21.85 -2.11
CA GLY A 204 3.62 22.74 -2.82
C GLY A 204 3.06 22.23 -4.14
N TYR A 205 3.16 20.93 -4.43
CA TYR A 205 2.59 20.37 -5.67
C TYR A 205 1.07 20.53 -5.67
N PRO A 206 0.42 21.02 -6.76
CA PRO A 206 -1.03 21.15 -6.84
C PRO A 206 -1.70 19.78 -6.66
N LEU A 207 -2.62 19.69 -5.69
CA LEU A 207 -3.16 18.43 -5.23
C LEU A 207 -3.81 17.61 -6.36
N LEU A 208 -4.65 18.22 -7.17
CA LEU A 208 -5.37 17.53 -8.25
C LEU A 208 -4.42 16.97 -9.33
N GLU A 209 -3.39 17.76 -9.68
CA GLU A 209 -2.35 17.33 -10.62
C GLU A 209 -1.54 16.16 -10.03
N ALA A 210 -1.15 16.28 -8.76
CA ALA A 210 -0.42 15.21 -8.07
C ALA A 210 -1.23 13.91 -7.99
N CYS A 211 -2.54 13.98 -7.68
CA CYS A 211 -3.43 12.83 -7.66
C CYS A 211 -3.56 12.19 -9.06
N THR A 212 -3.61 13.02 -10.12
CA THR A 212 -3.65 12.53 -11.51
C THR A 212 -2.38 11.78 -11.85
N ILE A 213 -1.21 12.34 -11.54
CA ILE A 213 0.09 11.71 -11.78
C ILE A 213 0.23 10.41 -10.98
N ALA A 214 -0.19 10.40 -9.71
CA ALA A 214 -0.20 9.21 -8.86
C ALA A 214 -1.01 8.08 -9.51
N ARG A 215 -2.28 8.35 -9.84
CA ARG A 215 -3.18 7.40 -10.50
C ARG A 215 -2.57 6.84 -11.79
N ASP A 216 -2.11 7.72 -12.68
CA ASP A 216 -1.64 7.32 -14.01
C ASP A 216 -0.35 6.51 -13.91
N SER A 217 0.58 6.92 -13.03
CA SER A 217 1.83 6.20 -12.81
C SER A 217 1.61 4.80 -12.23
N ILE A 218 0.68 4.66 -11.27
CA ILE A 218 0.34 3.38 -10.67
C ILE A 218 -0.38 2.49 -11.67
N LYS A 219 -1.39 3.01 -12.40
CA LYS A 219 -2.11 2.25 -13.45
C LYS A 219 -1.17 1.79 -14.56
N GLU A 220 -0.25 2.64 -14.97
CA GLU A 220 0.77 2.28 -15.96
C GLU A 220 1.68 1.17 -15.43
N TRP A 221 2.16 1.29 -14.18
CA TRP A 221 2.98 0.27 -13.55
C TRP A 221 2.27 -1.09 -13.48
N ILE A 222 1.00 -1.12 -13.04
CA ILE A 222 0.16 -2.34 -13.02
C ILE A 222 0.07 -2.97 -14.40
N LYS A 223 -0.15 -2.16 -15.43
CA LYS A 223 -0.24 -2.63 -16.83
C LYS A 223 1.04 -3.31 -17.31
N PHE A 224 2.21 -2.82 -16.88
CA PHE A 224 3.49 -3.41 -17.24
C PHE A 224 3.89 -4.62 -16.36
N HIS A 225 3.16 -4.87 -15.27
CA HIS A 225 3.39 -5.98 -14.36
C HIS A 225 2.14 -6.86 -14.17
N PRO A 226 1.57 -7.43 -15.26
CA PRO A 226 0.25 -8.10 -15.23
C PRO A 226 0.22 -9.39 -14.40
N ASN A 227 1.37 -9.97 -14.11
CA ASN A 227 1.49 -11.20 -13.31
C ASN A 227 1.67 -10.95 -11.81
N ASN A 228 1.73 -9.69 -11.39
CA ASN A 228 1.86 -9.33 -9.99
C ASN A 228 0.49 -9.12 -9.35
N THR A 229 0.40 -9.53 -8.11
CA THR A 229 -0.75 -9.26 -7.25
C THR A 229 -0.32 -8.36 -6.12
N MET A 230 -0.76 -7.10 -6.15
CA MET A 230 -0.42 -6.12 -5.14
C MET A 230 -1.62 -5.24 -4.79
N ASN A 231 -1.97 -5.16 -3.52
CA ASN A 231 -2.94 -4.20 -3.01
C ASN A 231 -2.24 -2.86 -2.80
N ILE A 232 -2.61 -1.86 -3.58
CA ILE A 232 -1.99 -0.53 -3.56
C ILE A 232 -2.99 0.46 -2.97
N TYR A 233 -2.65 1.04 -1.82
CA TYR A 233 -3.51 1.96 -1.09
C TYR A 233 -3.05 3.40 -1.29
N LEU A 234 -3.97 4.28 -1.72
CA LEU A 234 -3.80 5.74 -1.69
C LEU A 234 -4.37 6.25 -0.37
N CYS A 235 -3.51 6.48 0.61
CA CYS A 235 -3.90 6.90 1.94
C CYS A 235 -4.20 8.40 1.95
N CYS A 236 -5.45 8.75 2.27
CA CYS A 236 -5.94 10.12 2.30
C CYS A 236 -6.20 10.54 3.75
N PHE A 237 -5.31 11.36 4.28
CA PHE A 237 -5.41 11.88 5.64
C PHE A 237 -6.51 12.93 5.80
N SER A 238 -6.92 13.57 4.70
CA SER A 238 -7.91 14.64 4.72
C SER A 238 -9.03 14.42 3.69
N LYS A 239 -10.22 14.97 4.01
CA LYS A 239 -11.34 14.98 3.05
C LYS A 239 -10.96 15.62 1.71
N LYS A 240 -10.10 16.64 1.72
CA LYS A 240 -9.63 17.30 0.49
C LYS A 240 -8.87 16.35 -0.42
N GLU A 241 -8.05 15.47 0.14
CA GLU A 241 -7.34 14.43 -0.61
C GLU A 241 -8.30 13.39 -1.16
N ILE A 242 -9.25 12.93 -0.33
CA ILE A 242 -10.30 12.00 -0.76
C ILE A 242 -11.09 12.56 -1.95
N ASP A 243 -11.56 13.80 -1.85
CA ASP A 243 -12.36 14.45 -2.89
C ASP A 243 -11.54 14.62 -4.19
N ALA A 244 -10.25 14.96 -4.07
CA ALA A 244 -9.35 15.05 -5.22
C ALA A 244 -9.13 13.69 -5.91
N TYR A 245 -8.88 12.63 -5.14
CA TYR A 245 -8.74 11.29 -5.71
C TYR A 245 -10.04 10.76 -6.30
N LYS A 246 -11.21 11.02 -5.69
CA LYS A 246 -12.51 10.68 -6.28
C LYS A 246 -12.68 11.30 -7.66
N GLN A 247 -12.32 12.57 -7.80
CA GLN A 247 -12.43 13.28 -9.07
C GLN A 247 -11.54 12.67 -10.16
N VAL A 248 -10.37 12.17 -9.83
CA VAL A 248 -9.44 11.60 -10.81
C VAL A 248 -9.65 10.10 -11.04
N LEU A 249 -10.24 9.36 -10.09
CA LEU A 249 -10.52 7.93 -10.22
C LEU A 249 -11.87 7.64 -10.89
N SER A 250 -12.80 8.62 -10.88
CA SER A 250 -14.05 8.55 -11.63
C SER A 250 -13.77 8.61 -13.14
#